data_87317088af6684ee68ec6a2bb4532c1f
#
_entry.id   87317088af6684ee68ec6a2bb4532c1f
#
_cell.length_a   1.000
_cell.length_b   1.000
_cell.length_c   1.000
_cell.angle_alpha   90.00
_cell.angle_beta   90.00
_cell.angle_gamma   90.00
#
_symmetry.space_group_name_H-M   'P 1'
#
loop_
_entity.id
_entity.type
_entity.pdbx_description
1 polymer ?
#
loop_
_entity_poly.entity_id
_entity_poly.type
_entity_poly.pdbx_seq_one_letter_code
_entity_poly.pdbx_strand_id
1 'polypeptide(L)'
;MIEKLKENRLYLGLFALMGLFSAFFHGIGLTKILPWNIVYSDLLGFFERATAAGFPYFDKPMEYPVLTGLFIQLMGFMGGSRAGYYFMSAAVLIILGLIAAYFLLKTADEEAKKRIFQYWIFAPSIFMFSVFNWDMIAILSVILAFYFFSFGGKKELVGVFFLALGFCAKFYPILYLAPFLIKKRSVEDWIKMLLVFAVTVLAVNVYFMFANFD
;
A
#
# COMPACT_ATOMS: atom_id res chain seq x y z
N MET A 1 0.42 23.28 -20.48
CA MET A 1 0.45 23.10 -19.00
C MET A 1 -0.93 22.90 -18.41
N ILE A 2 -1.92 23.74 -18.72
CA ILE A 2 -3.31 23.65 -18.20
C ILE A 2 -4.02 22.37 -18.67
N GLU A 3 -3.85 21.93 -19.93
CA GLU A 3 -4.42 20.69 -20.46
C GLU A 3 -3.85 19.44 -19.75
N LYS A 4 -2.53 19.36 -19.55
CA LYS A 4 -1.91 18.26 -18.78
C LYS A 4 -2.41 18.17 -17.34
N LEU A 5 -2.69 19.32 -16.71
CA LEU A 5 -3.28 19.35 -15.38
C LEU A 5 -4.73 18.85 -15.38
N LYS A 6 -5.51 19.18 -16.42
CA LYS A 6 -6.89 18.70 -16.58
C LYS A 6 -6.94 17.18 -16.81
N GLU A 7 -6.05 16.68 -17.67
CA GLU A 7 -5.95 15.25 -17.97
C GLU A 7 -5.59 14.42 -16.73
N ASN A 8 -4.57 14.85 -15.97
CA ASN A 8 -4.19 14.16 -14.75
C ASN A 8 -5.32 14.16 -13.70
N ARG A 9 -6.10 15.25 -13.61
CA ARG A 9 -7.29 15.32 -12.74
C ARG A 9 -8.37 14.32 -13.17
N LEU A 10 -8.58 14.15 -14.47
CA LEU A 10 -9.52 13.15 -14.99
C LEU A 10 -9.09 11.74 -14.58
N TYR A 11 -7.82 11.39 -14.77
CA TYR A 11 -7.29 10.06 -14.39
C TYR A 11 -7.40 9.81 -12.89
N LEU A 12 -7.09 10.80 -12.06
CA LEU A 12 -7.25 10.69 -10.61
C LEU A 12 -8.74 10.55 -10.22
N GLY A 13 -9.63 11.29 -10.87
CA GLY A 13 -11.08 11.17 -10.65
C GLY A 13 -11.61 9.79 -11.02
N LEU A 14 -11.15 9.23 -12.13
CA LEU A 14 -11.51 7.87 -12.55
C LEU A 14 -10.96 6.81 -11.57
N PHE A 15 -9.73 6.96 -11.10
CA PHE A 15 -9.20 6.08 -10.07
C PHE A 15 -10.03 6.13 -8.78
N ALA A 16 -10.38 7.35 -8.32
CA ALA A 16 -11.24 7.52 -7.15
C ALA A 16 -12.60 6.83 -7.34
N LEU A 17 -13.21 6.99 -8.52
CA LEU A 17 -14.46 6.34 -8.86
C LEU A 17 -14.35 4.81 -8.81
N MET A 18 -13.30 4.23 -9.38
CA MET A 18 -13.06 2.78 -9.34
C MET A 18 -12.84 2.28 -7.90
N GLY A 19 -12.10 3.03 -7.08
CA GLY A 19 -11.93 2.74 -5.66
C GLY A 19 -13.24 2.80 -4.87
N LEU A 20 -14.09 3.79 -5.15
CA LEU A 20 -15.43 3.90 -4.54
C LEU A 20 -16.34 2.74 -4.96
N PHE A 21 -16.30 2.32 -6.22
CA PHE A 21 -17.02 1.13 -6.67
C PHE A 21 -16.54 -0.13 -5.95
N SER A 22 -15.21 -0.31 -5.79
CA SER A 22 -14.66 -1.41 -5.02
C SER A 22 -15.15 -1.38 -3.56
N ALA A 23 -15.11 -0.21 -2.93
CA ALA A 23 -15.57 -0.01 -1.57
C ALA A 23 -17.08 -0.29 -1.42
N PHE A 24 -17.89 0.13 -2.37
CA PHE A 24 -19.33 -0.17 -2.38
C PHE A 24 -19.57 -1.66 -2.56
N PHE A 25 -18.93 -2.30 -3.55
CA PHE A 25 -19.11 -3.71 -3.86
C PHE A 25 -18.79 -4.61 -2.65
N HIS A 26 -17.63 -4.45 -2.05
CA HIS A 26 -17.25 -5.21 -0.86
C HIS A 26 -18.06 -4.78 0.38
N GLY A 27 -18.45 -3.50 0.47
CA GLY A 27 -19.31 -2.97 1.53
C GLY A 27 -20.68 -3.63 1.61
N ILE A 28 -21.19 -4.21 0.50
CA ILE A 28 -22.41 -5.01 0.49
C ILE A 28 -22.30 -6.22 1.46
N GLY A 29 -21.08 -6.72 1.71
CA GLY A 29 -20.83 -7.78 2.69
C GLY A 29 -21.26 -7.43 4.13
N LEU A 30 -21.43 -6.14 4.46
CA LEU A 30 -21.99 -5.70 5.73
C LEU A 30 -23.51 -5.99 5.86
N THR A 31 -24.22 -6.10 4.74
CA THR A 31 -25.69 -6.20 4.69
C THR A 31 -26.21 -7.64 4.61
N LYS A 32 -25.34 -8.60 4.29
CA LYS A 32 -25.71 -10.00 4.00
C LYS A 32 -26.70 -10.21 2.83
N ILE A 33 -26.86 -9.19 1.96
CA ILE A 33 -27.74 -9.27 0.77
C ILE A 33 -27.16 -10.24 -0.27
N LEU A 34 -25.82 -10.26 -0.42
CA LEU A 34 -25.13 -11.18 -1.31
C LEU A 34 -24.35 -12.24 -0.52
N PRO A 35 -24.12 -13.43 -1.12
CA PRO A 35 -23.26 -14.45 -0.53
C PRO A 35 -21.87 -13.91 -0.20
N TRP A 36 -21.34 -14.27 0.97
CA TRP A 36 -20.06 -13.79 1.49
C TRP A 36 -18.89 -14.00 0.52
N ASN A 37 -18.83 -15.15 -0.14
CA ASN A 37 -17.79 -15.47 -1.11
C ASN A 37 -17.76 -14.58 -2.35
N ILE A 38 -18.84 -13.87 -2.66
CA ILE A 38 -18.92 -12.92 -3.78
C ILE A 38 -18.36 -11.55 -3.37
N VAL A 39 -18.72 -11.08 -2.18
CA VAL A 39 -18.39 -9.73 -1.68
C VAL A 39 -17.27 -9.72 -0.65
N TYR A 40 -16.57 -10.85 -0.50
CA TYR A 40 -15.49 -11.00 0.47
C TYR A 40 -14.43 -9.91 0.32
N SER A 41 -13.93 -9.43 1.45
CA SER A 41 -12.77 -8.58 1.59
C SER A 41 -12.08 -8.91 2.91
N ASP A 42 -10.75 -8.95 2.90
CA ASP A 42 -9.94 -9.11 4.12
C ASP A 42 -10.27 -8.02 5.14
N LEU A 43 -10.57 -6.80 4.69
CA LEU A 43 -10.97 -5.71 5.57
C LEU A 43 -12.15 -6.12 6.46
N LEU A 44 -13.20 -6.70 5.89
CA LEU A 44 -14.36 -7.16 6.66
C LEU A 44 -14.05 -8.37 7.54
N GLY A 45 -13.18 -9.26 7.08
CA GLY A 45 -12.77 -10.47 7.81
C GLY A 45 -11.92 -10.18 9.04
N PHE A 46 -11.17 -9.06 9.05
CA PHE A 46 -10.24 -8.73 10.13
C PHE A 46 -10.80 -7.82 11.22
N PHE A 47 -12.07 -7.43 11.17
CA PHE A 47 -12.64 -6.53 12.16
C PHE A 47 -12.47 -7.04 13.60
N GLU A 48 -12.76 -8.31 13.85
CA GLU A 48 -12.64 -8.92 15.18
C GLU A 48 -11.19 -8.83 15.71
N ARG A 49 -10.18 -9.06 14.85
CA ARG A 49 -8.77 -8.93 15.23
C ARG A 49 -8.36 -7.47 15.39
N ALA A 50 -8.88 -6.56 14.56
CA ALA A 50 -8.61 -5.13 14.66
C ALA A 50 -9.07 -4.54 15.98
N THR A 51 -10.21 -5.03 16.52
CA THR A 51 -10.86 -4.51 17.73
C THR A 51 -10.63 -5.34 18.98
N ALA A 52 -10.02 -6.54 18.86
CA ALA A 52 -9.66 -7.35 20.01
C ALA A 52 -8.74 -6.55 20.96
N ALA A 53 -8.93 -6.77 22.27
CA ALA A 53 -8.10 -6.15 23.29
C ALA A 53 -6.61 -6.50 23.12
N GLY A 54 -5.74 -5.61 23.58
CA GLY A 54 -4.30 -5.80 23.54
C GLY A 54 -3.63 -5.22 22.29
N PHE A 55 -2.30 -5.23 22.32
CA PHE A 55 -1.45 -4.67 21.28
C PHE A 55 -1.03 -5.78 20.29
N PRO A 56 -1.11 -5.52 18.96
CA PRO A 56 -0.74 -6.54 17.96
C PRO A 56 0.70 -7.01 18.15
N TYR A 57 0.95 -8.29 17.92
CA TYR A 57 2.21 -9.02 18.08
C TYR A 57 2.66 -9.26 19.53
N PHE A 58 2.09 -8.58 20.53
CA PHE A 58 2.39 -8.81 21.94
C PHE A 58 1.27 -9.55 22.66
N ASP A 59 0.05 -9.02 22.55
CA ASP A 59 -1.10 -9.56 23.28
C ASP A 59 -2.00 -10.40 22.37
N LYS A 60 -1.85 -10.23 21.05
CA LYS A 60 -2.65 -10.96 20.06
C LYS A 60 -1.85 -11.24 18.78
N PRO A 61 -2.06 -12.41 18.15
CA PRO A 61 -1.40 -12.76 16.90
C PRO A 61 -1.83 -11.84 15.76
N MET A 62 -0.89 -11.51 14.88
CA MET A 62 -1.13 -10.74 13.68
C MET A 62 -0.39 -11.39 12.50
N GLU A 63 -1.11 -11.79 11.46
CA GLU A 63 -0.57 -12.56 10.32
C GLU A 63 0.16 -11.68 9.29
N TYR A 64 0.01 -10.38 9.37
CA TYR A 64 0.62 -9.42 8.43
C TYR A 64 1.90 -8.83 8.99
N PRO A 65 2.82 -8.35 8.14
CA PRO A 65 3.98 -7.61 8.60
C PRO A 65 3.59 -6.34 9.38
N VAL A 66 4.52 -5.85 10.19
CA VAL A 66 4.28 -4.85 11.24
C VAL A 66 3.49 -3.62 10.78
N LEU A 67 3.84 -3.00 9.65
CA LEU A 67 3.14 -1.79 9.21
C LEU A 67 1.67 -2.05 8.85
N THR A 68 1.38 -3.19 8.24
CA THR A 68 -0.01 -3.57 7.93
C THR A 68 -0.77 -3.93 9.20
N GLY A 69 -0.16 -4.66 10.13
CA GLY A 69 -0.79 -4.99 11.41
C GLY A 69 -1.11 -3.75 12.25
N LEU A 70 -0.19 -2.78 12.30
CA LEU A 70 -0.43 -1.49 12.97
C LEU A 70 -1.53 -0.68 12.26
N PHE A 71 -1.57 -0.70 10.93
CA PHE A 71 -2.64 -0.07 10.18
C PHE A 71 -4.01 -0.67 10.53
N ILE A 72 -4.11 -2.01 10.55
CA ILE A 72 -5.34 -2.73 10.92
C ILE A 72 -5.80 -2.31 12.32
N GLN A 73 -4.88 -2.29 13.29
CA GLN A 73 -5.18 -1.88 14.66
C GLN A 73 -5.65 -0.43 14.75
N LEU A 74 -4.97 0.48 14.06
CA LEU A 74 -5.32 1.90 14.03
C LEU A 74 -6.73 2.12 13.46
N MET A 75 -7.05 1.45 12.34
CA MET A 75 -8.36 1.53 11.72
C MET A 75 -9.44 0.92 12.62
N GLY A 76 -9.14 -0.16 13.35
CA GLY A 76 -10.05 -0.75 14.34
C GLY A 76 -10.37 0.22 15.47
N PHE A 77 -9.34 0.88 15.99
CA PHE A 77 -9.50 1.89 17.05
C PHE A 77 -10.33 3.10 16.57
N MET A 78 -10.03 3.63 15.38
CA MET A 78 -10.71 4.82 14.84
C MET A 78 -12.14 4.52 14.38
N GLY A 79 -12.39 3.33 13.86
CA GLY A 79 -13.68 2.96 13.27
C GLY A 79 -14.79 2.65 14.29
N GLY A 80 -14.43 2.13 15.47
CA GLY A 80 -15.35 1.86 16.58
C GLY A 80 -16.44 0.80 16.32
N SER A 81 -16.80 0.56 15.06
CA SER A 81 -17.78 -0.43 14.62
C SER A 81 -17.29 -1.16 13.36
N ARG A 82 -17.91 -2.31 13.02
CA ARG A 82 -17.54 -3.06 11.82
C ARG A 82 -17.67 -2.23 10.54
N ALA A 83 -18.73 -1.46 10.42
CA ALA A 83 -18.93 -0.56 9.29
C ALA A 83 -17.93 0.60 9.32
N GLY A 84 -17.72 1.23 10.49
CA GLY A 84 -16.74 2.30 10.66
C GLY A 84 -15.32 1.85 10.32
N TYR A 85 -14.88 0.70 10.85
CA TYR A 85 -13.59 0.09 10.51
C TYR A 85 -13.42 -0.12 9.00
N TYR A 86 -14.46 -0.70 8.36
CA TYR A 86 -14.42 -0.95 6.92
C TYR A 86 -14.31 0.34 6.11
N PHE A 87 -15.18 1.32 6.35
CA PHE A 87 -15.19 2.54 5.55
C PHE A 87 -13.98 3.43 5.81
N MET A 88 -13.47 3.47 7.05
CA MET A 88 -12.21 4.16 7.35
C MET A 88 -11.03 3.51 6.62
N SER A 89 -10.91 2.19 6.69
CA SER A 89 -9.86 1.45 5.96
C SER A 89 -9.96 1.69 4.45
N ALA A 90 -11.16 1.57 3.88
CA ALA A 90 -11.40 1.79 2.46
C ALA A 90 -11.03 3.22 2.04
N ALA A 91 -11.44 4.23 2.80
CA ALA A 91 -11.14 5.64 2.51
C ALA A 91 -9.62 5.88 2.51
N VAL A 92 -8.89 5.39 3.52
CA VAL A 92 -7.43 5.55 3.57
C VAL A 92 -6.75 4.81 2.42
N LEU A 93 -7.15 3.58 2.09
CA LEU A 93 -6.58 2.84 0.97
C LEU A 93 -6.82 3.52 -0.37
N ILE A 94 -8.01 4.11 -0.61
CA ILE A 94 -8.29 4.90 -1.80
C ILE A 94 -7.39 6.15 -1.85
N ILE A 95 -7.19 6.83 -0.73
CA ILE A 95 -6.27 7.99 -0.65
C ILE A 95 -4.84 7.57 -0.97
N LEU A 96 -4.34 6.48 -0.41
CA LEU A 96 -3.02 5.94 -0.73
C LEU A 96 -2.89 5.59 -2.21
N GLY A 97 -3.93 4.99 -2.79
CA GLY A 97 -4.00 4.71 -4.22
C GLY A 97 -4.00 5.97 -5.09
N LEU A 98 -4.71 7.02 -4.69
CA LEU A 98 -4.68 8.33 -5.37
C LEU A 98 -3.29 8.96 -5.33
N ILE A 99 -2.61 8.89 -4.19
CA ILE A 99 -1.22 9.35 -4.07
C ILE A 99 -0.31 8.53 -5.00
N ALA A 100 -0.47 7.22 -5.04
CA ALA A 100 0.26 6.34 -5.94
C ALA A 100 0.02 6.70 -7.42
N ALA A 101 -1.26 6.87 -7.82
CA ALA A 101 -1.64 7.31 -9.16
C ALA A 101 -1.02 8.67 -9.53
N TYR A 102 -1.04 9.62 -8.60
CA TYR A 102 -0.42 10.93 -8.80
C TYR A 102 1.08 10.83 -9.10
N PHE A 103 1.84 10.04 -8.34
CA PHE A 103 3.27 9.87 -8.58
C PHE A 103 3.57 9.11 -9.87
N LEU A 104 2.78 8.11 -10.23
CA LEU A 104 2.88 7.44 -11.53
C LEU A 104 2.65 8.43 -12.69
N LEU A 105 1.56 9.18 -12.65
CA LEU A 105 1.24 10.16 -13.70
C LEU A 105 2.26 11.30 -13.78
N LYS A 106 2.86 11.68 -12.65
CA LYS A 106 3.87 12.73 -12.59
C LYS A 106 5.16 12.36 -13.31
N THR A 107 5.52 11.08 -13.33
CA THR A 107 6.75 10.56 -13.96
C THR A 107 6.54 10.09 -15.38
N ALA A 108 5.28 9.92 -15.82
CA ALA A 108 4.93 9.35 -17.10
C ALA A 108 4.97 10.38 -18.23
N ASP A 109 5.50 9.97 -19.40
CA ASP A 109 5.23 10.63 -20.67
C ASP A 109 3.81 10.32 -21.17
N GLU A 110 3.42 10.88 -22.28
CA GLU A 110 2.03 10.74 -22.81
C GLU A 110 1.69 9.29 -23.19
N GLU A 111 2.66 8.50 -23.64
CA GLU A 111 2.42 7.10 -23.97
C GLU A 111 2.30 6.25 -22.70
N ALA A 112 3.18 6.48 -21.71
CA ALA A 112 3.11 5.82 -20.42
C ALA A 112 1.80 6.15 -19.67
N LYS A 113 1.28 7.38 -19.77
CA LYS A 113 -0.02 7.74 -19.19
C LYS A 113 -1.17 6.91 -19.77
N LYS A 114 -1.19 6.68 -21.10
CA LYS A 114 -2.19 5.81 -21.72
C LYS A 114 -2.11 4.39 -21.16
N ARG A 115 -0.90 3.85 -20.98
CA ARG A 115 -0.70 2.53 -20.36
C ARG A 115 -1.14 2.52 -18.91
N ILE A 116 -0.81 3.55 -18.11
CA ILE A 116 -1.27 3.70 -16.72
C ILE A 116 -2.80 3.72 -16.67
N PHE A 117 -3.45 4.46 -17.58
CA PHE A 117 -4.90 4.47 -17.66
C PHE A 117 -5.46 3.07 -17.95
N GLN A 118 -4.95 2.38 -18.98
CA GLN A 118 -5.48 1.10 -19.43
C GLN A 118 -5.21 -0.04 -18.43
N TYR A 119 -3.97 -0.13 -17.93
CA TYR A 119 -3.49 -1.30 -17.19
C TYR A 119 -3.46 -1.09 -15.68
N TRP A 120 -3.70 0.11 -15.20
CA TRP A 120 -3.73 0.38 -13.77
C TRP A 120 -5.01 1.09 -13.34
N ILE A 121 -5.34 2.28 -13.85
CA ILE A 121 -6.51 3.05 -13.40
C ILE A 121 -7.82 2.34 -13.77
N PHE A 122 -7.95 1.92 -15.01
CA PHE A 122 -9.17 1.28 -15.55
C PHE A 122 -9.07 -0.26 -15.58
N ALA A 123 -8.08 -0.82 -14.88
CA ALA A 123 -7.94 -2.26 -14.81
C ALA A 123 -9.04 -2.88 -13.93
N PRO A 124 -9.63 -4.02 -14.34
CA PRO A 124 -10.59 -4.76 -13.50
C PRO A 124 -10.02 -5.11 -12.12
N SER A 125 -8.69 -5.29 -12.02
CA SER A 125 -8.00 -5.53 -10.75
C SER A 125 -8.11 -4.36 -9.77
N ILE A 126 -8.09 -3.11 -10.23
CA ILE A 126 -8.29 -1.94 -9.34
C ILE A 126 -9.72 -1.90 -8.83
N PHE A 127 -10.70 -2.14 -9.71
CA PHE A 127 -12.10 -2.25 -9.30
C PHE A 127 -12.31 -3.33 -8.23
N MET A 128 -11.71 -4.51 -8.41
CA MET A 128 -11.90 -5.63 -7.49
C MET A 128 -11.03 -5.54 -6.22
N PHE A 129 -9.79 -5.05 -6.32
CA PHE A 129 -8.78 -5.24 -5.28
C PHE A 129 -8.26 -3.97 -4.62
N SER A 130 -8.70 -2.76 -5.04
CA SER A 130 -8.21 -1.52 -4.42
C SER A 130 -8.52 -1.40 -2.94
N VAL A 131 -9.62 -2.01 -2.47
CA VAL A 131 -10.03 -2.09 -1.05
C VAL A 131 -10.32 -3.52 -0.60
N PHE A 132 -9.82 -4.51 -1.33
CA PHE A 132 -9.96 -5.92 -0.96
C PHE A 132 -9.08 -6.27 0.24
N ASN A 133 -7.85 -5.78 0.23
CA ASN A 133 -6.84 -5.97 1.26
C ASN A 133 -5.97 -4.72 1.41
N TRP A 134 -4.86 -4.80 2.16
CA TRP A 134 -3.96 -3.67 2.45
C TRP A 134 -2.80 -3.51 1.46
N ASP A 135 -2.83 -4.12 0.29
CA ASP A 135 -1.74 -4.09 -0.68
C ASP A 135 -1.40 -2.68 -1.14
N MET A 136 -2.36 -1.75 -1.10
CA MET A 136 -2.16 -0.37 -1.52
C MET A 136 -1.06 0.35 -0.69
N ILE A 137 -0.82 -0.07 0.55
CA ILE A 137 0.28 0.45 1.39
C ILE A 137 1.63 0.09 0.76
N ALA A 138 1.81 -1.18 0.40
CA ALA A 138 3.04 -1.65 -0.23
C ALA A 138 3.20 -1.13 -1.67
N ILE A 139 2.11 -1.05 -2.44
CA ILE A 139 2.09 -0.51 -3.80
C ILE A 139 2.55 0.95 -3.81
N LEU A 140 2.00 1.80 -2.94
CA LEU A 140 2.43 3.19 -2.83
C LEU A 140 3.93 3.28 -2.50
N SER A 141 4.39 2.46 -1.56
CA SER A 141 5.81 2.43 -1.16
C SER A 141 6.71 2.06 -2.33
N VAL A 142 6.35 1.07 -3.14
CA VAL A 142 7.10 0.68 -4.36
C VAL A 142 7.09 1.83 -5.39
N ILE A 143 5.96 2.47 -5.61
CA ILE A 143 5.86 3.59 -6.57
C ILE A 143 6.74 4.76 -6.11
N LEU A 144 6.71 5.12 -4.83
CA LEU A 144 7.59 6.14 -4.26
C LEU A 144 9.06 5.74 -4.37
N ALA A 145 9.40 4.47 -4.17
CA ALA A 145 10.76 3.97 -4.34
C ALA A 145 11.27 4.23 -5.77
N PHE A 146 10.50 3.85 -6.79
CA PHE A 146 10.87 4.13 -8.19
C PHE A 146 10.90 5.61 -8.50
N TYR A 147 9.95 6.39 -7.97
CA TYR A 147 9.93 7.84 -8.15
C TYR A 147 11.22 8.48 -7.64
N PHE A 148 11.64 8.20 -6.41
CA PHE A 148 12.87 8.78 -5.86
C PHE A 148 14.13 8.21 -6.52
N PHE A 149 14.13 6.93 -6.87
CA PHE A 149 15.25 6.29 -7.56
C PHE A 149 15.50 6.89 -8.96
N SER A 150 14.47 7.40 -9.62
CA SER A 150 14.58 8.03 -10.95
C SER A 150 15.42 9.32 -10.97
N PHE A 151 15.56 9.99 -9.82
CA PHE A 151 16.35 11.23 -9.73
C PHE A 151 17.86 11.01 -9.59
N GLY A 152 18.29 9.81 -9.26
CA GLY A 152 19.70 9.50 -9.04
C GLY A 152 20.31 10.07 -7.75
N GLY A 153 21.58 9.75 -7.50
CA GLY A 153 22.37 10.28 -6.39
C GLY A 153 21.76 9.94 -5.01
N LYS A 154 21.79 10.89 -4.08
CA LYS A 154 21.28 10.67 -2.70
C LYS A 154 19.79 10.33 -2.65
N LYS A 155 19.00 10.73 -3.66
CA LYS A 155 17.55 10.43 -3.69
C LYS A 155 17.27 8.95 -3.92
N GLU A 156 18.19 8.19 -4.47
CA GLU A 156 18.06 6.75 -4.60
C GLU A 156 17.98 6.04 -3.24
N LEU A 157 18.74 6.53 -2.24
CA LEU A 157 18.64 6.01 -0.88
C LEU A 157 17.26 6.27 -0.26
N VAL A 158 16.62 7.40 -0.59
CA VAL A 158 15.22 7.67 -0.22
C VAL A 158 14.29 6.66 -0.90
N GLY A 159 14.57 6.31 -2.17
CA GLY A 159 13.84 5.24 -2.86
C GLY A 159 13.97 3.90 -2.14
N VAL A 160 15.19 3.52 -1.72
CA VAL A 160 15.42 2.28 -0.96
C VAL A 160 14.72 2.30 0.41
N PHE A 161 14.69 3.46 1.09
CA PHE A 161 13.94 3.64 2.33
C PHE A 161 12.44 3.34 2.14
N PHE A 162 11.80 3.88 1.09
CA PHE A 162 10.40 3.57 0.79
C PHE A 162 10.21 2.09 0.45
N LEU A 163 11.16 1.48 -0.27
CA LEU A 163 11.10 0.05 -0.59
C LEU A 163 11.14 -0.81 0.68
N ALA A 164 11.97 -0.44 1.66
CA ALA A 164 12.04 -1.11 2.96
C ALA A 164 10.75 -0.94 3.78
N LEU A 165 10.13 0.24 3.76
CA LEU A 165 8.79 0.44 4.35
C LEU A 165 7.74 -0.45 3.66
N GLY A 166 7.77 -0.53 2.34
CA GLY A 166 6.91 -1.44 1.59
C GLY A 166 7.09 -2.90 2.01
N PHE A 167 8.34 -3.34 2.21
CA PHE A 167 8.65 -4.67 2.73
C PHE A 167 8.07 -4.89 4.14
N CYS A 168 8.11 -3.89 5.00
CA CYS A 168 7.51 -3.95 6.34
C CYS A 168 5.95 -3.95 6.31
N ALA A 169 5.34 -3.63 5.17
CA ALA A 169 3.90 -3.76 4.96
C ALA A 169 3.51 -5.08 4.28
N LYS A 170 4.30 -5.52 3.31
CA LYS A 170 4.17 -6.80 2.56
C LYS A 170 5.55 -7.25 2.10
N PHE A 171 5.83 -8.54 2.06
CA PHE A 171 7.20 -9.01 1.76
C PHE A 171 7.64 -8.83 0.30
N TYR A 172 6.73 -8.82 -0.66
CA TYR A 172 7.08 -8.78 -2.09
C TYR A 172 7.89 -7.54 -2.54
N PRO A 173 7.81 -6.35 -1.93
CA PRO A 173 8.62 -5.21 -2.32
C PRO A 173 10.12 -5.45 -2.33
N ILE A 174 10.65 -6.40 -1.53
CA ILE A 174 12.07 -6.75 -1.56
C ILE A 174 12.56 -7.18 -2.95
N LEU A 175 11.69 -7.75 -3.78
CA LEU A 175 12.03 -8.17 -5.13
C LEU A 175 12.51 -7.01 -6.01
N TYR A 176 12.02 -5.79 -5.73
CA TYR A 176 12.44 -4.58 -6.44
C TYR A 176 13.78 -4.01 -5.98
N LEU A 177 14.38 -4.55 -4.91
CA LEU A 177 15.74 -4.17 -4.52
C LEU A 177 16.77 -4.64 -5.54
N ALA A 178 16.57 -5.83 -6.12
CA ALA A 178 17.49 -6.38 -7.12
C ALA A 178 17.70 -5.47 -8.34
N PRO A 179 16.67 -4.96 -9.06
CA PRO A 179 16.87 -4.00 -10.14
C PRO A 179 17.58 -2.72 -9.72
N PHE A 180 17.38 -2.25 -8.47
CA PHE A 180 18.07 -1.07 -7.96
C PHE A 180 19.57 -1.34 -7.78
N LEU A 181 19.95 -2.50 -7.24
CA LEU A 181 21.35 -2.92 -7.09
C LEU A 181 22.02 -3.15 -8.45
N ILE A 182 21.37 -3.85 -9.38
CA ILE A 182 21.90 -4.17 -10.71
C ILE A 182 22.23 -2.88 -11.49
N LYS A 183 21.44 -1.82 -11.32
CA LYS A 183 21.70 -0.53 -11.96
C LYS A 183 23.00 0.13 -11.48
N LYS A 184 23.53 -0.27 -10.33
CA LYS A 184 24.76 0.26 -9.74
C LYS A 184 25.96 -0.59 -10.08
N ARG A 185 27.09 0.07 -10.39
CA ARG A 185 28.37 -0.61 -10.67
C ARG A 185 29.33 -0.61 -9.48
N SER A 186 29.06 0.26 -8.47
CA SER A 186 29.93 0.41 -7.31
C SER A 186 29.47 -0.49 -6.16
N VAL A 187 30.38 -1.25 -5.58
CA VAL A 187 30.14 -2.03 -4.36
C VAL A 187 29.78 -1.12 -3.18
N GLU A 188 30.34 0.09 -3.13
CA GLU A 188 30.03 1.08 -2.10
C GLU A 188 28.54 1.49 -2.16
N ASP A 189 27.98 1.71 -3.36
CA ASP A 189 26.56 2.03 -3.53
C ASP A 189 25.67 0.86 -3.09
N TRP A 190 26.06 -0.38 -3.40
CA TRP A 190 25.36 -1.58 -2.92
C TRP A 190 25.30 -1.64 -1.39
N ILE A 191 26.45 -1.45 -0.73
CA ILE A 191 26.54 -1.44 0.72
C ILE A 191 25.62 -0.37 1.32
N LYS A 192 25.65 0.86 0.78
CA LYS A 192 24.78 1.96 1.24
C LYS A 192 23.28 1.60 1.10
N MET A 193 22.88 1.06 -0.04
CA MET A 193 21.49 0.65 -0.29
C MET A 193 21.06 -0.49 0.65
N LEU A 194 21.89 -1.51 0.82
CA LEU A 194 21.61 -2.63 1.71
C LEU A 194 21.55 -2.18 3.17
N LEU A 195 22.42 -1.26 3.59
CA LEU A 195 22.39 -0.69 4.94
C LEU A 195 21.11 0.12 5.18
N VAL A 196 20.72 1.00 4.24
CA VAL A 196 19.47 1.77 4.38
C VAL A 196 18.27 0.84 4.46
N PHE A 197 18.22 -0.19 3.61
CA PHE A 197 17.15 -1.19 3.64
C PHE A 197 17.12 -1.92 4.99
N ALA A 198 18.25 -2.49 5.41
CA ALA A 198 18.33 -3.28 6.64
C ALA A 198 18.04 -2.44 7.89
N VAL A 199 18.62 -1.23 8.00
CA VAL A 199 18.37 -0.33 9.13
C VAL A 199 16.90 0.07 9.21
N THR A 200 16.27 0.36 8.06
CA THR A 200 14.83 0.70 8.04
C THR A 200 13.97 -0.48 8.49
N VAL A 201 14.25 -1.68 7.96
CA VAL A 201 13.52 -2.89 8.36
C VAL A 201 13.71 -3.17 9.85
N LEU A 202 14.93 -3.08 10.35
CA LEU A 202 15.22 -3.26 11.78
C LEU A 202 14.51 -2.21 12.63
N ALA A 203 14.59 -0.93 12.27
CA ALA A 203 13.96 0.15 13.01
C ALA A 203 12.44 -0.02 13.15
N VAL A 204 11.78 -0.53 12.10
CA VAL A 204 10.33 -0.80 12.12
C VAL A 204 9.99 -2.04 12.96
N ASN A 205 10.84 -3.08 12.92
CA ASN A 205 10.49 -4.39 13.48
C ASN A 205 11.14 -4.68 14.83
N VAL A 206 12.22 -3.97 15.22
CA VAL A 206 13.03 -4.31 16.40
C VAL A 206 12.20 -4.43 17.68
N TYR A 207 11.25 -3.53 17.88
CA TYR A 207 10.37 -3.56 19.07
C TYR A 207 9.53 -4.85 19.10
N PHE A 208 9.03 -5.28 17.94
CA PHE A 208 8.15 -6.46 17.79
C PHE A 208 8.91 -7.80 17.80
N MET A 209 10.23 -7.78 17.60
CA MET A 209 11.07 -8.99 17.72
C MET A 209 11.18 -9.52 19.16
N PHE A 210 10.82 -8.67 20.14
CA PHE A 210 10.78 -9.06 21.55
C PHE A 210 9.37 -9.44 22.00
N ALA A 211 8.39 -9.48 21.12
CA ALA A 211 7.06 -9.99 21.42
C ALA A 211 7.16 -11.52 21.68
N ASN A 212 6.72 -11.93 22.86
CA ASN A 212 6.62 -13.36 23.20
C ASN A 212 5.31 -13.86 22.63
N PHE A 213 5.40 -14.80 21.70
CA PHE A 213 4.27 -15.60 21.23
C PHE A 213 4.34 -16.93 22.00
N ASP A 214 3.57 -17.02 23.08
CA ASP A 214 3.29 -18.30 23.76
C ASP A 214 2.23 -19.09 22.99
#